data_5c066f071a9e27f8a192223a04409472
#
_entry.id   5c066f071a9e27f8a192223a04409472
#
_cell.length_a   1.000
_cell.length_b   1.000
_cell.length_c   1.000
_cell.angle_alpha   90.00
_cell.angle_beta   90.00
_cell.angle_gamma   90.00
#
_symmetry.space_group_name_H-M   'P 1'
#
loop_
_entity.id
_entity.type
_entity.pdbx_description
1 polymer ?
#
loop_
_entity_poly.entity_id
_entity_poly.type
_entity_poly.pdbx_seq_one_letter_code
_entity_poly.pdbx_strand_id
1 'polypeptide(L)'
;MPLILNLSTDDTIRNCMQATPHYPDFKPLSLEDRGQITAFFHQSPPLTSELTFTNLFMWRYHYNFQWCLANDALLIIGHIAEAPPFGLPPVGPHDLSSAFGQLLSFLENHTDTPEIHRVPEVLAQSYASALSLEVLEDRANSDYVYRTEALINLSGRKYHRKRNHLKQFRKRYSYRYQTLKDDWIEACLELEEQWCRLKSCVENPALLNEEQAIREALLHYHQLDCQGAAIVVDEKVVAFSLGEPLNPDTALIHLEKADPEFSGSYAVINQEFCQNAWSDFTYTNREQDLGESGLRQSKLSYYPDHLSNKVTLKTRDR
;
A
#
# COMPACT_ATOMS: atom_id res chain seq x y z
N MET A 1 -50.74 8.24 -33.69
CA MET A 1 -49.93 7.07 -33.53
C MET A 1 -48.48 7.55 -33.36
N PRO A 2 -47.88 7.52 -32.20
CA PRO A 2 -46.45 7.75 -32.06
C PRO A 2 -45.73 6.38 -32.04
N LEU A 3 -44.66 6.31 -32.84
CA LEU A 3 -43.69 5.20 -32.83
C LEU A 3 -42.96 5.14 -31.49
N ILE A 4 -43.12 4.05 -30.77
CA ILE A 4 -42.33 3.69 -29.62
C ILE A 4 -41.07 3.01 -30.15
N LEU A 5 -39.91 3.69 -30.07
CA LEU A 5 -38.59 3.10 -30.29
C LEU A 5 -38.28 2.27 -29.05
N ASN A 6 -38.36 0.96 -29.15
CA ASN A 6 -37.77 0.03 -28.21
C ASN A 6 -36.24 0.07 -28.34
N LEU A 7 -35.58 0.83 -27.49
CA LEU A 7 -34.13 0.67 -27.27
C LEU A 7 -33.94 -0.54 -26.34
N SER A 8 -33.34 -1.59 -26.87
CA SER A 8 -33.04 -2.80 -26.13
C SER A 8 -32.00 -2.50 -25.03
N THR A 9 -32.35 -2.79 -23.80
CA THR A 9 -31.51 -2.67 -22.60
C THR A 9 -30.30 -3.60 -22.65
N ASP A 10 -30.18 -4.47 -23.62
CA ASP A 10 -29.06 -5.42 -23.76
C ASP A 10 -27.79 -4.84 -24.40
N ASP A 11 -27.90 -3.77 -25.21
CA ASP A 11 -26.74 -3.15 -25.86
C ASP A 11 -26.00 -2.17 -24.94
N THR A 12 -26.65 -1.69 -23.89
CA THR A 12 -26.02 -0.76 -22.91
C THR A 12 -25.17 -1.51 -21.87
N ILE A 13 -25.46 -2.79 -21.59
CA ILE A 13 -24.73 -3.63 -20.65
C ILE A 13 -23.49 -4.26 -21.30
N ARG A 14 -23.46 -4.44 -22.61
CA ARG A 14 -22.31 -5.00 -23.32
C ARG A 14 -21.15 -4.03 -23.56
N ASN A 15 -21.35 -2.74 -23.36
CA ASN A 15 -20.33 -1.71 -23.66
C ASN A 15 -19.47 -1.29 -22.44
N CYS A 16 -19.53 -1.99 -21.32
CA CYS A 16 -18.77 -1.65 -20.10
C CYS A 16 -17.76 -2.72 -19.64
N MET A 17 -17.47 -3.74 -20.44
CA MET A 17 -16.26 -4.55 -20.25
C MET A 17 -15.12 -3.84 -20.97
N GLN A 18 -14.40 -2.95 -20.27
CA GLN A 18 -13.14 -2.45 -20.80
C GLN A 18 -12.25 -3.65 -21.11
N ALA A 19 -11.80 -3.73 -22.37
CA ALA A 19 -10.95 -4.83 -22.81
C ALA A 19 -9.69 -4.85 -21.93
N THR A 20 -9.30 -6.04 -21.44
CA THR A 20 -8.05 -6.25 -20.75
C THR A 20 -6.89 -5.73 -21.60
N PRO A 21 -6.06 -4.81 -21.10
CA PRO A 21 -4.93 -4.32 -21.87
C PRO A 21 -3.87 -5.40 -22.00
N HIS A 22 -3.29 -5.55 -23.19
CA HIS A 22 -2.20 -6.49 -23.47
C HIS A 22 -0.97 -5.73 -23.93
N TYR A 23 0.20 -6.23 -23.51
CA TYR A 23 1.49 -5.67 -23.93
C TYR A 23 1.56 -5.52 -25.48
N PRO A 24 2.00 -4.37 -26.00
CA PRO A 24 2.63 -3.26 -25.29
C PRO A 24 1.67 -2.13 -24.83
N ASP A 25 0.37 -2.32 -24.90
CA ASP A 25 -0.63 -1.30 -24.63
C ASP A 25 -0.97 -1.25 -23.13
N PHE A 26 -0.41 -0.29 -22.41
CA PHE A 26 -0.73 -0.02 -21.02
C PHE A 26 -1.93 0.91 -20.90
N LYS A 27 -2.81 0.66 -19.91
CA LYS A 27 -3.91 1.57 -19.57
C LYS A 27 -3.77 2.11 -18.13
N PRO A 28 -4.28 3.32 -17.85
CA PRO A 28 -4.34 3.85 -16.48
C PRO A 28 -5.09 2.90 -15.55
N LEU A 29 -4.57 2.77 -14.31
CA LEU A 29 -5.20 1.96 -13.27
C LEU A 29 -6.46 2.65 -12.77
N SER A 30 -7.55 1.91 -12.72
CA SER A 30 -8.86 2.36 -12.26
C SER A 30 -9.49 1.35 -11.29
N LEU A 31 -10.58 1.75 -10.62
CA LEU A 31 -11.25 0.90 -9.65
C LEU A 31 -11.86 -0.38 -10.28
N GLU A 32 -12.27 -0.29 -11.54
CA GLU A 32 -12.85 -1.39 -12.31
C GLU A 32 -11.86 -2.54 -12.54
N ASP A 33 -10.55 -2.24 -12.43
CA ASP A 33 -9.47 -3.22 -12.63
C ASP A 33 -9.23 -4.11 -11.40
N ARG A 34 -9.83 -3.76 -10.26
CA ARG A 34 -9.61 -4.43 -8.98
C ARG A 34 -9.71 -5.95 -9.08
N GLY A 35 -10.81 -6.45 -9.61
CA GLY A 35 -11.04 -7.90 -9.66
C GLY A 35 -9.97 -8.65 -10.44
N GLN A 36 -9.51 -8.06 -11.56
CA GLN A 36 -8.51 -8.66 -12.43
C GLN A 36 -7.11 -8.60 -11.80
N ILE A 37 -6.70 -7.45 -11.28
CA ILE A 37 -5.38 -7.27 -10.66
C ILE A 37 -5.26 -8.09 -9.36
N THR A 38 -6.29 -8.06 -8.50
CA THR A 38 -6.30 -8.85 -7.25
C THR A 38 -6.22 -10.35 -7.51
N ALA A 39 -6.78 -10.85 -8.62
CA ALA A 39 -6.66 -12.26 -9.00
C ALA A 39 -5.19 -12.68 -9.23
N PHE A 40 -4.34 -11.82 -9.81
CA PHE A 40 -2.90 -12.06 -9.93
C PHE A 40 -2.21 -12.12 -8.57
N PHE A 41 -2.54 -11.21 -7.66
CA PHE A 41 -1.98 -11.19 -6.31
C PHE A 41 -2.40 -12.41 -5.47
N HIS A 42 -3.61 -12.92 -5.66
CA HIS A 42 -4.03 -14.17 -5.00
C HIS A 42 -3.33 -15.39 -5.58
N GLN A 43 -3.09 -15.43 -6.89
CA GLN A 43 -2.40 -16.54 -7.56
C GLN A 43 -0.90 -16.53 -7.28
N SER A 44 -0.31 -15.36 -7.16
CA SER A 44 1.12 -15.12 -6.89
C SER A 44 1.26 -14.12 -5.76
N PRO A 45 1.10 -14.57 -4.48
CA PRO A 45 1.05 -13.68 -3.32
C PRO A 45 2.31 -12.82 -3.18
N PRO A 46 2.17 -11.50 -3.08
CA PRO A 46 3.31 -10.59 -3.04
C PRO A 46 4.05 -10.63 -1.71
N LEU A 47 5.30 -10.17 -1.75
CA LEU A 47 6.20 -10.08 -0.59
C LEU A 47 6.42 -8.64 -0.11
N THR A 48 6.01 -7.65 -0.91
CA THR A 48 6.23 -6.23 -0.64
C THR A 48 4.92 -5.45 -0.69
N SER A 49 4.87 -4.39 0.08
CA SER A 49 3.66 -3.62 0.36
C SER A 49 3.03 -2.93 -0.86
N GLU A 50 3.81 -2.67 -1.90
CA GLU A 50 3.32 -1.97 -3.09
C GLU A 50 2.35 -2.81 -3.93
N LEU A 51 2.46 -4.14 -3.85
CA LEU A 51 1.72 -5.06 -4.72
C LEU A 51 0.43 -5.54 -4.05
N THR A 52 -0.38 -4.61 -3.60
CA THR A 52 -1.80 -4.81 -3.32
C THR A 52 -2.63 -3.84 -4.16
N PHE A 53 -3.88 -4.20 -4.44
CA PHE A 53 -4.72 -3.29 -5.22
C PHE A 53 -5.00 -2.00 -4.45
N THR A 54 -5.20 -2.07 -3.14
CA THR A 54 -5.41 -0.89 -2.30
C THR A 54 -4.23 0.07 -2.39
N ASN A 55 -2.99 -0.44 -2.27
CA ASN A 55 -1.79 0.41 -2.37
C ASN A 55 -1.68 1.05 -3.75
N LEU A 56 -1.80 0.26 -4.82
CA LEU A 56 -1.76 0.79 -6.19
C LEU A 56 -2.84 1.84 -6.44
N PHE A 57 -4.05 1.59 -5.95
CA PHE A 57 -5.19 2.49 -6.16
C PHE A 57 -5.05 3.79 -5.38
N MET A 58 -4.70 3.74 -4.10
CA MET A 58 -4.59 4.95 -3.28
C MET A 58 -3.48 5.88 -3.76
N TRP A 59 -2.39 5.33 -4.30
CA TRP A 59 -1.25 6.09 -4.81
C TRP A 59 -1.31 6.38 -6.32
N ARG A 60 -2.38 5.97 -7.05
CA ARG A 60 -2.46 6.07 -8.50
C ARG A 60 -2.29 7.48 -9.06
N TYR A 61 -2.73 8.51 -8.34
CA TYR A 61 -2.56 9.90 -8.79
C TYR A 61 -1.14 10.41 -8.64
N HIS A 62 -0.41 9.96 -7.64
CA HIS A 62 0.98 10.33 -7.46
C HIS A 62 1.90 9.64 -8.46
N TYR A 63 1.71 8.32 -8.62
CA TYR A 63 2.56 7.50 -9.49
C TYR A 63 2.02 7.33 -10.90
N ASN A 64 0.85 7.83 -11.23
CA ASN A 64 0.18 7.61 -12.53
C ASN A 64 0.27 6.17 -13.01
N PHE A 65 -0.03 5.23 -12.12
CA PHE A 65 0.09 3.81 -12.42
C PHE A 65 -0.72 3.40 -13.63
N GLN A 66 -0.07 2.62 -14.51
CA GLN A 66 -0.68 1.97 -15.66
C GLN A 66 -0.30 0.49 -15.63
N TRP A 67 -1.12 -0.34 -16.24
CA TRP A 67 -0.93 -1.77 -16.24
C TRP A 67 -1.32 -2.42 -17.56
N CYS A 68 -0.77 -3.59 -17.83
CA CYS A 68 -1.19 -4.49 -18.92
C CYS A 68 -0.88 -5.94 -18.57
N LEU A 69 -1.37 -6.87 -19.36
CA LEU A 69 -0.99 -8.28 -19.33
C LEU A 69 0.05 -8.58 -20.41
N ALA A 70 1.09 -9.32 -20.00
CA ALA A 70 2.11 -9.86 -20.89
C ALA A 70 2.13 -11.38 -20.72
N ASN A 71 1.48 -12.11 -21.60
CA ASN A 71 1.20 -13.54 -21.43
C ASN A 71 0.42 -13.77 -20.10
N ASP A 72 1.01 -14.53 -19.18
CA ASP A 72 0.42 -14.87 -17.87
C ASP A 72 0.92 -13.97 -16.74
N ALA A 73 1.53 -12.83 -17.06
CA ALA A 73 2.07 -11.90 -16.07
C ALA A 73 1.40 -10.52 -16.14
N LEU A 74 1.16 -9.95 -14.96
CA LEU A 74 0.76 -8.56 -14.77
C LEU A 74 2.01 -7.66 -14.81
N LEU A 75 2.02 -6.68 -15.70
CA LEU A 75 3.02 -5.63 -15.78
C LEU A 75 2.41 -4.32 -15.27
N ILE A 76 3.15 -3.61 -14.43
CA ILE A 76 2.76 -2.32 -13.88
C ILE A 76 3.90 -1.33 -14.11
N ILE A 77 3.57 -0.16 -14.63
CA ILE A 77 4.48 0.98 -14.75
C ILE A 77 3.97 2.15 -13.92
N GLY A 78 4.89 2.94 -13.42
CA GLY A 78 4.61 4.19 -12.73
C GLY A 78 5.34 5.36 -13.39
N HIS A 79 4.78 6.56 -13.26
CA HIS A 79 5.36 7.78 -13.76
C HIS A 79 5.05 8.93 -12.81
N ILE A 80 6.08 9.49 -12.16
CA ILE A 80 5.97 10.72 -11.38
C ILE A 80 6.26 11.89 -12.32
N ALA A 81 5.50 12.97 -12.18
CA ALA A 81 5.70 14.16 -13.01
C ALA A 81 7.18 14.57 -13.10
N GLU A 82 7.67 14.83 -14.31
CA GLU A 82 9.06 15.21 -14.64
C GLU A 82 10.15 14.13 -14.38
N ALA A 83 9.80 12.98 -13.77
CA ALA A 83 10.74 11.86 -13.61
C ALA A 83 10.58 10.84 -14.75
N PRO A 84 11.60 10.03 -15.05
CA PRO A 84 11.47 8.91 -15.98
C PRO A 84 10.42 7.91 -15.52
N PRO A 85 9.71 7.22 -16.45
CA PRO A 85 8.86 6.11 -16.09
C PRO A 85 9.68 4.95 -15.52
N PHE A 86 9.08 4.21 -14.60
CA PHE A 86 9.70 3.03 -13.98
C PHE A 86 8.72 1.86 -13.97
N GLY A 87 9.23 0.64 -13.87
CA GLY A 87 8.43 -0.56 -13.66
C GLY A 87 8.31 -0.93 -12.20
N LEU A 88 7.23 -1.63 -11.81
CA LEU A 88 7.19 -2.47 -10.63
C LEU A 88 7.52 -3.92 -11.01
N PRO A 89 7.93 -4.79 -10.07
CA PRO A 89 8.23 -6.18 -10.40
C PRO A 89 7.02 -6.86 -11.05
N PRO A 90 7.19 -7.59 -12.16
CA PRO A 90 6.11 -8.37 -12.76
C PRO A 90 5.53 -9.38 -11.78
N VAL A 91 4.23 -9.65 -11.89
CA VAL A 91 3.53 -10.62 -11.03
C VAL A 91 2.88 -11.69 -11.89
N GLY A 92 3.16 -12.94 -11.59
CA GLY A 92 2.58 -14.08 -12.32
C GLY A 92 2.99 -15.41 -11.72
N PRO A 93 2.31 -16.51 -12.11
CA PRO A 93 2.48 -17.84 -11.50
C PRO A 93 3.69 -18.62 -12.00
N HIS A 94 4.33 -18.17 -13.08
CA HIS A 94 5.38 -18.91 -13.79
C HIS A 94 6.72 -18.16 -13.78
N ASP A 95 7.67 -18.62 -14.60
CA ASP A 95 8.92 -17.91 -14.82
C ASP A 95 8.68 -16.52 -15.42
N LEU A 96 9.21 -15.50 -14.74
CA LEU A 96 8.98 -14.10 -15.08
C LEU A 96 10.06 -13.51 -16.01
N SER A 97 11.01 -14.32 -16.51
CA SER A 97 12.11 -13.84 -17.38
C SER A 97 11.60 -13.07 -18.60
N SER A 98 10.57 -13.61 -19.27
CA SER A 98 9.94 -12.96 -20.43
C SER A 98 9.22 -11.66 -20.03
N ALA A 99 8.52 -11.64 -18.90
CA ALA A 99 7.80 -10.49 -18.40
C ALA A 99 8.75 -9.34 -18.01
N PHE A 100 9.85 -9.66 -17.32
CA PHE A 100 10.93 -8.69 -17.07
C PHE A 100 11.52 -8.13 -18.36
N GLY A 101 11.81 -9.00 -19.34
CA GLY A 101 12.35 -8.58 -20.65
C GLY A 101 11.40 -7.64 -21.41
N GLN A 102 10.11 -7.94 -21.42
CA GLN A 102 9.10 -7.08 -22.05
C GLN A 102 8.95 -5.74 -21.32
N LEU A 103 8.92 -5.74 -19.98
CA LEU A 103 8.86 -4.52 -19.19
C LEU A 103 10.09 -3.63 -19.43
N LEU A 104 11.30 -4.18 -19.41
CA LEU A 104 12.54 -3.47 -19.71
C LEU A 104 12.53 -2.91 -21.14
N SER A 105 12.14 -3.71 -22.13
CA SER A 105 12.03 -3.26 -23.53
C SER A 105 11.05 -2.11 -23.70
N PHE A 106 9.93 -2.12 -22.97
CA PHE A 106 9.01 -0.99 -22.95
C PHE A 106 9.68 0.25 -22.35
N LEU A 107 10.34 0.13 -21.20
CA LEU A 107 11.01 1.25 -20.55
C LEU A 107 12.15 1.83 -21.38
N GLU A 108 12.97 0.99 -22.04
CA GLU A 108 14.06 1.42 -22.95
C GLU A 108 13.56 2.29 -24.12
N ASN A 109 12.31 2.12 -24.54
CA ASN A 109 11.70 2.98 -25.56
C ASN A 109 11.16 4.31 -25.01
N HIS A 110 11.12 4.48 -23.69
CA HIS A 110 10.52 5.65 -23.04
C HIS A 110 11.49 6.42 -22.13
N THR A 111 12.66 5.85 -21.82
CA THR A 111 13.68 6.52 -21.00
C THR A 111 15.08 5.98 -21.30
N ASP A 112 16.10 6.83 -21.13
CA ASP A 112 17.52 6.45 -21.22
C ASP A 112 17.99 5.70 -19.95
N THR A 113 17.21 5.70 -18.88
CA THR A 113 17.53 5.05 -17.61
C THR A 113 16.40 4.10 -17.18
N PRO A 114 16.21 2.97 -17.88
CA PRO A 114 15.16 2.01 -17.55
C PRO A 114 15.43 1.34 -16.20
N GLU A 115 14.49 1.47 -15.28
CA GLU A 115 14.58 0.96 -13.91
C GLU A 115 13.31 0.21 -13.51
N ILE A 116 13.46 -0.87 -12.74
CA ILE A 116 12.37 -1.57 -12.06
C ILE A 116 12.58 -1.36 -10.56
N HIS A 117 11.67 -0.63 -9.93
CA HIS A 117 11.76 -0.22 -8.54
C HIS A 117 11.11 -1.23 -7.59
N ARG A 118 11.53 -1.19 -6.32
CA ARG A 118 10.89 -1.92 -5.21
C ARG A 118 10.79 -3.42 -5.42
N VAL A 119 11.78 -3.97 -6.14
CA VAL A 119 11.87 -5.40 -6.41
C VAL A 119 12.25 -6.11 -5.11
N PRO A 120 11.50 -7.16 -4.67
CA PRO A 120 11.93 -7.99 -3.55
C PRO A 120 13.34 -8.54 -3.80
N GLU A 121 14.24 -8.45 -2.83
CA GLU A 121 15.63 -8.89 -2.99
C GLU A 121 15.74 -10.34 -3.47
N VAL A 122 14.86 -11.22 -2.97
CA VAL A 122 14.82 -12.63 -3.40
C VAL A 122 14.47 -12.77 -4.88
N LEU A 123 13.59 -11.92 -5.40
CA LEU A 123 13.22 -11.92 -6.82
C LEU A 123 14.38 -11.36 -7.67
N ALA A 124 15.04 -10.30 -7.20
CA ALA A 124 16.22 -9.76 -7.87
C ALA A 124 17.35 -10.80 -7.97
N GLN A 125 17.61 -11.58 -6.91
CA GLN A 125 18.59 -12.67 -6.92
C GLN A 125 18.28 -13.73 -8.00
N SER A 126 17.01 -13.96 -8.30
CA SER A 126 16.59 -14.94 -9.30
C SER A 126 16.79 -14.46 -10.74
N TYR A 127 16.59 -13.15 -11.01
CA TYR A 127 16.49 -12.65 -12.38
C TYR A 127 17.59 -11.67 -12.80
N ALA A 128 18.20 -10.91 -11.87
CA ALA A 128 19.12 -9.83 -12.22
C ALA A 128 20.35 -10.33 -13.04
N SER A 129 20.93 -11.46 -12.67
CA SER A 129 22.11 -12.01 -13.36
C SER A 129 21.77 -12.45 -14.78
N ALA A 130 20.67 -13.19 -14.96
CA ALA A 130 20.25 -13.70 -16.27
C ALA A 130 19.89 -12.58 -17.25
N LEU A 131 19.37 -11.47 -16.73
CA LEU A 131 19.00 -10.29 -17.51
C LEU A 131 20.10 -9.22 -17.57
N SER A 132 21.30 -9.51 -17.03
CA SER A 132 22.45 -8.60 -16.99
C SER A 132 22.16 -7.25 -16.35
N LEU A 133 21.29 -7.23 -15.33
CA LEU A 133 20.90 -6.02 -14.61
C LEU A 133 21.87 -5.69 -13.47
N GLU A 134 22.00 -4.42 -13.15
CA GLU A 134 22.60 -3.93 -11.93
C GLU A 134 21.56 -3.95 -10.81
N VAL A 135 21.99 -4.31 -9.60
CA VAL A 135 21.14 -4.33 -8.40
C VAL A 135 21.58 -3.19 -7.49
N LEU A 136 20.69 -2.23 -7.28
CA LEU A 136 20.91 -1.09 -6.41
C LEU A 136 20.10 -1.25 -5.13
N GLU A 137 20.76 -1.11 -3.96
CA GLU A 137 20.09 -1.21 -2.66
C GLU A 137 19.07 -0.08 -2.49
N ASP A 138 17.85 -0.42 -2.06
CA ASP A 138 16.77 0.53 -1.77
C ASP A 138 16.29 0.39 -0.32
N ARG A 139 17.18 0.71 0.61
CA ARG A 139 16.91 0.59 2.05
C ARG A 139 15.75 1.47 2.53
N ALA A 140 15.55 2.62 1.90
CA ALA A 140 14.49 3.57 2.28
C ALA A 140 13.09 3.01 2.02
N ASN A 141 12.96 2.15 1.00
CA ASN A 141 11.72 1.50 0.63
C ASN A 141 11.56 0.08 1.20
N SER A 142 12.52 -0.46 1.96
CA SER A 142 12.41 -1.78 2.59
C SER A 142 11.34 -1.78 3.67
N ASP A 143 10.44 -2.80 3.66
CA ASP A 143 9.34 -2.88 4.60
C ASP A 143 9.76 -3.43 5.96
N TYR A 144 9.14 -2.90 6.99
CA TYR A 144 9.29 -3.37 8.37
C TYR A 144 8.27 -4.45 8.70
N VAL A 145 8.74 -5.66 8.92
CA VAL A 145 7.90 -6.83 9.24
C VAL A 145 8.07 -7.22 10.70
N TYR A 146 6.97 -7.40 11.40
CA TYR A 146 6.92 -7.71 12.83
C TYR A 146 6.19 -9.02 13.07
N ARG A 147 6.53 -9.72 14.15
CA ARG A 147 5.64 -10.76 14.69
C ARG A 147 4.37 -10.09 15.19
N THR A 148 3.22 -10.48 14.67
CA THR A 148 1.92 -9.90 15.06
C THR A 148 1.69 -10.05 16.56
N GLU A 149 2.00 -11.21 17.13
CA GLU A 149 1.94 -11.44 18.57
C GLU A 149 2.79 -10.46 19.38
N ALA A 150 3.96 -10.05 18.84
CA ALA A 150 4.83 -9.08 19.53
C ALA A 150 4.21 -7.67 19.57
N LEU A 151 3.50 -7.26 18.52
CA LEU A 151 2.77 -5.98 18.47
C LEU A 151 1.56 -5.99 19.41
N ILE A 152 0.86 -7.12 19.52
CA ILE A 152 -0.29 -7.30 20.41
C ILE A 152 0.16 -7.31 21.88
N ASN A 153 1.09 -8.18 22.24
CA ASN A 153 1.44 -8.44 23.65
C ASN A 153 2.44 -7.42 24.21
N LEU A 154 3.29 -6.84 23.37
CA LEU A 154 4.38 -5.93 23.76
C LEU A 154 5.19 -6.46 24.95
N SER A 155 5.50 -7.76 24.97
CA SER A 155 6.10 -8.46 26.09
C SER A 155 7.59 -8.16 26.25
N GLY A 156 8.08 -8.21 27.48
CA GLY A 156 9.50 -8.03 27.79
C GLY A 156 9.93 -6.58 28.03
N ARG A 157 11.19 -6.43 28.45
CA ARG A 157 11.76 -5.13 28.88
C ARG A 157 11.86 -4.12 27.74
N LYS A 158 12.14 -4.61 26.51
CA LYS A 158 12.31 -3.76 25.33
C LYS A 158 11.06 -2.93 25.00
N TYR A 159 9.86 -3.44 25.27
CA TYR A 159 8.60 -2.74 25.04
C TYR A 159 8.08 -1.90 26.20
N HIS A 160 8.87 -1.71 27.26
CA HIS A 160 8.44 -0.97 28.46
C HIS A 160 7.88 0.43 28.12
N ARG A 161 8.54 1.18 27.22
CA ARG A 161 8.06 2.51 26.80
C ARG A 161 6.69 2.44 26.10
N LYS A 162 6.49 1.44 25.20
CA LYS A 162 5.22 1.26 24.50
C LYS A 162 4.09 0.93 25.48
N ARG A 163 4.31 0.00 26.41
CA ARG A 163 3.33 -0.31 27.47
C ARG A 163 3.03 0.90 28.35
N ASN A 164 4.00 1.77 28.62
CA ASN A 164 3.74 3.00 29.36
C ASN A 164 2.84 3.96 28.60
N HIS A 165 3.02 4.13 27.27
CA HIS A 165 2.10 4.94 26.45
C HIS A 165 0.68 4.39 26.51
N LEU A 166 0.49 3.08 26.33
CA LEU A 166 -0.81 2.42 26.45
C LEU A 166 -1.42 2.62 27.83
N LYS A 167 -0.65 2.39 28.89
CA LYS A 167 -1.12 2.55 30.28
C LYS A 167 -1.57 3.99 30.57
N GLN A 168 -0.79 4.97 30.11
CA GLN A 168 -1.11 6.39 30.29
C GLN A 168 -2.37 6.78 29.52
N PHE A 169 -2.50 6.34 28.26
CA PHE A 169 -3.70 6.58 27.46
C PHE A 169 -4.94 6.00 28.13
N ARG A 170 -4.89 4.70 28.49
CA ARG A 170 -6.00 3.99 29.17
C ARG A 170 -6.37 4.57 30.54
N LYS A 171 -5.43 5.21 31.22
CA LYS A 171 -5.70 5.90 32.48
C LYS A 171 -6.38 7.26 32.29
N ARG A 172 -6.05 7.95 31.17
CA ARG A 172 -6.49 9.31 30.91
C ARG A 172 -7.82 9.38 30.18
N TYR A 173 -8.06 8.40 29.26
CA TYR A 173 -9.20 8.42 28.35
C TYR A 173 -10.01 7.14 28.49
N SER A 174 -11.36 7.29 28.52
CA SER A 174 -12.30 6.21 28.23
C SER A 174 -12.43 6.14 26.70
N TYR A 175 -12.02 5.05 26.08
CA TYR A 175 -12.04 4.93 24.62
C TYR A 175 -12.79 3.67 24.18
N ARG A 176 -13.18 3.67 22.91
CA ARG A 176 -13.75 2.51 22.22
C ARG A 176 -12.92 2.22 20.97
N TYR A 177 -12.65 0.95 20.72
CA TYR A 177 -12.21 0.47 19.42
C TYR A 177 -13.45 0.26 18.55
N GLN A 178 -13.43 0.79 17.33
CA GLN A 178 -14.51 0.65 16.36
C GLN A 178 -13.92 0.14 15.04
N THR A 179 -14.53 -0.93 14.49
CA THR A 179 -14.29 -1.29 13.09
C THR A 179 -14.85 -0.16 12.21
N LEU A 180 -14.10 0.21 11.18
CA LEU A 180 -14.46 1.32 10.31
C LEU A 180 -15.75 1.00 9.54
N LYS A 181 -16.69 1.94 9.57
CA LYS A 181 -17.97 1.95 8.86
C LYS A 181 -18.25 3.36 8.38
N ASP A 182 -19.30 3.53 7.57
CA ASP A 182 -19.69 4.82 6.98
C ASP A 182 -19.65 5.98 7.97
N ASP A 183 -20.26 5.79 9.15
CA ASP A 183 -20.33 6.83 10.19
C ASP A 183 -18.96 7.34 10.68
N TRP A 184 -17.89 6.57 10.47
CA TRP A 184 -16.54 6.92 10.92
C TRP A 184 -15.61 7.36 9.80
N ILE A 185 -15.97 7.16 8.52
CA ILE A 185 -15.12 7.56 7.38
C ILE A 185 -14.96 9.07 7.34
N GLU A 186 -16.04 9.82 7.49
CA GLU A 186 -16.00 11.28 7.52
C GLU A 186 -15.15 11.80 8.69
N ALA A 187 -15.33 11.23 9.89
CA ALA A 187 -14.52 11.60 11.05
C ALA A 187 -13.02 11.25 10.89
N CYS A 188 -12.68 10.19 10.15
CA CYS A 188 -11.29 9.87 9.79
C CYS A 188 -10.73 10.89 8.81
N LEU A 189 -11.50 11.33 7.82
CA LEU A 189 -11.13 12.40 6.89
C LEU A 189 -10.90 13.73 7.63
N GLU A 190 -11.77 14.09 8.56
CA GLU A 190 -11.59 15.28 9.41
C GLU A 190 -10.31 15.21 10.25
N LEU A 191 -9.99 14.03 10.82
CA LEU A 191 -8.76 13.83 11.58
C LEU A 191 -7.53 13.99 10.67
N GLU A 192 -7.55 13.45 9.45
CA GLU A 192 -6.46 13.59 8.49
C GLU A 192 -6.26 15.06 8.07
N GLU A 193 -7.34 15.78 7.78
CA GLU A 193 -7.26 17.20 7.48
C GLU A 193 -6.69 18.02 8.65
N GLN A 194 -7.11 17.71 9.89
CA GLN A 194 -6.56 18.36 11.09
C GLN A 194 -5.07 18.06 11.23
N TRP A 195 -4.67 16.80 11.05
CA TRP A 195 -3.27 16.37 11.10
C TRP A 195 -2.44 17.08 10.05
N CYS A 196 -2.96 17.17 8.82
CA CYS A 196 -2.31 17.83 7.70
C CYS A 196 -2.13 19.33 7.95
N ARG A 197 -3.12 20.01 8.52
CA ARG A 197 -2.99 21.42 8.95
C ARG A 197 -1.89 21.60 9.99
N LEU A 198 -1.80 20.72 10.99
CA LEU A 198 -0.77 20.77 12.04
C LEU A 198 0.64 20.50 11.51
N LYS A 199 0.77 19.75 10.42
CA LYS A 199 2.05 19.40 9.78
C LYS A 199 2.43 20.30 8.61
N SER A 200 1.61 21.31 8.28
CA SER A 200 1.81 22.18 7.12
C SER A 200 1.98 21.37 5.82
N CYS A 201 1.14 20.37 5.58
CA CYS A 201 1.26 19.48 4.40
C CYS A 201 1.37 20.27 3.09
N VAL A 202 0.69 21.41 2.97
CA VAL A 202 0.73 22.27 1.77
C VAL A 202 2.16 22.74 1.42
N GLU A 203 3.04 22.82 2.42
CA GLU A 203 4.45 23.21 2.25
C GLU A 203 5.36 22.02 1.96
N ASN A 204 4.82 20.77 2.09
CA ASN A 204 5.57 19.53 1.90
C ASN A 204 4.86 18.62 0.88
N PRO A 205 5.32 18.56 -0.37
CA PRO A 205 4.69 17.78 -1.43
C PRO A 205 4.51 16.30 -1.09
N ALA A 206 5.44 15.70 -0.34
CA ALA A 206 5.34 14.30 0.05
C ALA A 206 4.16 14.04 1.01
N LEU A 207 3.95 14.94 1.99
CA LEU A 207 2.81 14.86 2.92
C LEU A 207 1.49 15.17 2.22
N LEU A 208 1.49 16.06 1.22
CA LEU A 208 0.30 16.37 0.44
C LEU A 208 -0.12 15.16 -0.43
N ASN A 209 0.84 14.46 -1.02
CA ASN A 209 0.57 13.24 -1.78
C ASN A 209 0.07 12.11 -0.86
N GLU A 210 0.61 12.00 0.36
CA GLU A 210 0.12 11.04 1.37
C GLU A 210 -1.32 11.36 1.78
N GLU A 211 -1.65 12.63 2.04
CA GLU A 211 -3.02 13.06 2.35
C GLU A 211 -3.99 12.67 1.23
N GLN A 212 -3.63 12.94 -0.02
CA GLN A 212 -4.44 12.55 -1.17
C GLN A 212 -4.63 11.03 -1.25
N ALA A 213 -3.57 10.24 -1.03
CA ALA A 213 -3.66 8.79 -1.05
C ALA A 213 -4.57 8.25 0.06
N ILE A 214 -4.48 8.80 1.27
CA ILE A 214 -5.34 8.44 2.40
C ILE A 214 -6.80 8.79 2.10
N ARG A 215 -7.03 9.97 1.56
CA ARG A 215 -8.37 10.41 1.16
C ARG A 215 -8.99 9.46 0.13
N GLU A 216 -8.23 9.06 -0.88
CA GLU A 216 -8.68 8.09 -1.89
C GLU A 216 -9.01 6.73 -1.27
N ALA A 217 -8.19 6.23 -0.34
CA ALA A 217 -8.46 4.97 0.35
C ALA A 217 -9.74 5.04 1.21
N LEU A 218 -9.97 6.14 1.92
CA LEU A 218 -11.15 6.33 2.76
C LEU A 218 -12.44 6.51 1.92
N LEU A 219 -12.40 7.34 0.87
CA LEU A 219 -13.56 7.58 0.00
C LEU A 219 -14.01 6.32 -0.76
N HIS A 220 -13.07 5.41 -1.05
CA HIS A 220 -13.37 4.17 -1.76
C HIS A 220 -13.28 2.93 -0.85
N TYR A 221 -13.34 3.12 0.46
CA TYR A 221 -13.14 2.07 1.47
C TYR A 221 -13.94 0.80 1.21
N HIS A 222 -15.23 0.92 0.85
CA HIS A 222 -16.11 -0.22 0.58
C HIS A 222 -15.86 -0.92 -0.76
N GLN A 223 -15.10 -0.29 -1.65
CA GLN A 223 -14.73 -0.86 -2.94
C GLN A 223 -13.32 -1.46 -2.92
N LEU A 224 -12.54 -1.20 -1.86
CA LEU A 224 -11.23 -1.79 -1.63
C LEU A 224 -11.35 -3.00 -0.70
N ASP A 225 -10.43 -3.96 -0.82
CA ASP A 225 -10.41 -5.17 0.02
C ASP A 225 -9.70 -4.92 1.35
N CYS A 226 -9.79 -3.72 1.90
CA CYS A 226 -9.12 -3.33 3.12
C CYS A 226 -10.07 -3.36 4.34
N GLN A 227 -9.47 -3.56 5.51
CA GLN A 227 -10.12 -3.40 6.80
C GLN A 227 -9.63 -2.09 7.42
N GLY A 228 -10.49 -1.46 8.20
CA GLY A 228 -10.16 -0.25 8.92
C GLY A 228 -10.67 -0.26 10.35
N ALA A 229 -10.02 0.51 11.20
CA ALA A 229 -10.44 0.70 12.58
C ALA A 229 -10.15 2.11 13.07
N ALA A 230 -10.93 2.56 14.04
CA ALA A 230 -10.77 3.82 14.71
C ALA A 230 -10.76 3.66 16.24
N ILE A 231 -10.01 4.54 16.91
CA ILE A 231 -10.10 4.77 18.35
C ILE A 231 -10.94 6.03 18.58
N VAL A 232 -12.01 5.86 19.35
CA VAL A 232 -12.97 6.92 19.63
C VAL A 232 -12.90 7.29 21.12
N VAL A 233 -12.72 8.57 21.42
CA VAL A 233 -12.76 9.17 22.75
C VAL A 233 -13.77 10.31 22.73
N ASP A 234 -14.73 10.30 23.65
CA ASP A 234 -15.78 11.34 23.76
C ASP A 234 -16.45 11.65 22.40
N GLU A 235 -16.84 10.57 21.67
CA GLU A 235 -17.46 10.60 20.33
C GLU A 235 -16.57 11.19 19.22
N LYS A 236 -15.29 11.49 19.48
CA LYS A 236 -14.30 11.95 18.49
C LYS A 236 -13.39 10.82 18.08
N VAL A 237 -13.13 10.65 16.77
CA VAL A 237 -12.05 9.80 16.27
C VAL A 237 -10.71 10.46 16.61
N VAL A 238 -9.88 9.76 17.38
CA VAL A 238 -8.55 10.24 17.80
C VAL A 238 -7.40 9.46 17.19
N ALA A 239 -7.69 8.32 16.56
CA ALA A 239 -6.74 7.58 15.74
C ALA A 239 -7.49 6.64 14.81
N PHE A 240 -6.92 6.33 13.65
CA PHE A 240 -7.42 5.30 12.75
C PHE A 240 -6.29 4.58 12.02
N SER A 241 -6.61 3.42 11.46
CA SER A 241 -5.69 2.59 10.68
C SER A 241 -6.45 1.87 9.58
N LEU A 242 -5.77 1.66 8.44
CA LEU A 242 -6.23 0.81 7.33
C LEU A 242 -5.19 -0.27 7.02
N GLY A 243 -5.67 -1.45 6.65
CA GLY A 243 -4.81 -2.56 6.27
C GLY A 243 -5.57 -3.67 5.56
N GLU A 244 -4.85 -4.65 5.03
CA GLU A 244 -5.39 -5.80 4.32
C GLU A 244 -4.47 -7.02 4.46
N PRO A 245 -4.90 -8.24 4.10
CA PRO A 245 -3.99 -9.36 3.93
C PRO A 245 -3.02 -9.09 2.77
N LEU A 246 -1.71 -9.20 3.01
CA LEU A 246 -0.68 -9.13 1.95
C LEU A 246 -0.52 -10.50 1.28
N ASN A 247 -0.42 -11.54 2.11
CA ASN A 247 -0.28 -12.92 1.71
C ASN A 247 -0.81 -13.84 2.84
N PRO A 248 -0.80 -15.17 2.72
CA PRO A 248 -1.45 -16.06 3.68
C PRO A 248 -0.96 -15.96 5.14
N ASP A 249 0.25 -15.48 5.39
CA ASP A 249 0.82 -15.39 6.74
C ASP A 249 1.11 -13.95 7.22
N THR A 250 0.96 -12.95 6.35
CA THR A 250 1.33 -11.57 6.61
C THR A 250 0.16 -10.61 6.35
N ALA A 251 -0.24 -9.87 7.37
CA ALA A 251 -1.12 -8.72 7.23
C ALA A 251 -0.30 -7.46 6.90
N LEU A 252 -0.88 -6.55 6.15
CA LEU A 252 -0.30 -5.26 5.77
C LEU A 252 -1.08 -4.12 6.41
N ILE A 253 -0.39 -3.23 7.10
CA ILE A 253 -0.95 -1.96 7.59
C ILE A 253 -0.42 -0.83 6.70
N HIS A 254 -1.30 -0.28 5.87
CA HIS A 254 -0.97 0.81 4.95
C HIS A 254 -0.72 2.12 5.67
N LEU A 255 -1.56 2.40 6.65
CA LEU A 255 -1.47 3.68 7.37
C LEU A 255 -1.97 3.57 8.81
N GLU A 256 -1.41 4.44 9.63
CA GLU A 256 -1.86 4.73 10.99
C GLU A 256 -1.76 6.24 11.20
N LYS A 257 -2.89 6.87 11.49
CA LYS A 257 -2.97 8.31 11.79
C LYS A 257 -3.56 8.52 13.18
N ALA A 258 -3.06 9.52 13.88
CA ALA A 258 -3.55 9.83 15.22
C ALA A 258 -3.38 11.31 15.55
N ASP A 259 -4.33 11.84 16.33
CA ASP A 259 -4.29 13.18 16.89
C ASP A 259 -3.14 13.27 17.92
N PRO A 260 -2.14 14.15 17.70
CA PRO A 260 -1.01 14.29 18.61
C PRO A 260 -1.37 14.82 20.00
N GLU A 261 -2.53 15.46 20.16
CA GLU A 261 -3.03 15.93 21.46
C GLU A 261 -3.39 14.75 22.38
N PHE A 262 -3.74 13.60 21.81
CA PHE A 262 -4.05 12.37 22.55
C PHE A 262 -2.79 11.50 22.69
N SER A 263 -1.95 11.87 23.62
CA SER A 263 -0.67 11.16 23.82
C SER A 263 -0.84 9.66 24.04
N GLY A 264 -0.22 8.85 23.19
CA GLY A 264 -0.29 7.38 23.21
C GLY A 264 -1.28 6.78 22.21
N SER A 265 -2.08 7.58 21.52
CA SER A 265 -3.08 7.14 20.52
C SER A 265 -2.49 6.26 19.41
N TYR A 266 -1.32 6.59 18.85
CA TYR A 266 -0.61 5.73 17.89
C TYR A 266 -0.31 4.33 18.44
N ALA A 267 0.09 4.22 19.72
CA ALA A 267 0.37 2.92 20.32
C ALA A 267 -0.91 2.11 20.55
N VAL A 268 -2.00 2.79 20.86
CA VAL A 268 -3.31 2.15 21.09
C VAL A 268 -3.88 1.65 19.79
N ILE A 269 -3.95 2.47 18.73
CA ILE A 269 -4.49 2.02 17.45
C ILE A 269 -3.68 0.86 16.88
N ASN A 270 -2.34 0.92 16.95
CA ASN A 270 -1.49 -0.17 16.48
C ASN A 270 -1.80 -1.49 17.23
N GLN A 271 -1.84 -1.47 18.57
CA GLN A 271 -2.10 -2.66 19.34
C GLN A 271 -3.51 -3.21 19.13
N GLU A 272 -4.52 -2.35 19.22
CA GLU A 272 -5.93 -2.74 19.07
C GLU A 272 -6.22 -3.25 17.66
N PHE A 273 -5.65 -2.63 16.61
CA PHE A 273 -5.85 -3.08 15.25
C PHE A 273 -5.17 -4.43 14.98
N CYS A 274 -3.94 -4.62 15.45
CA CYS A 274 -3.27 -5.92 15.36
C CYS A 274 -4.06 -7.01 16.10
N GLN A 275 -4.60 -6.71 17.28
CA GLN A 275 -5.33 -7.67 18.09
C GLN A 275 -6.68 -8.05 17.49
N ASN A 276 -7.43 -7.09 16.97
CA ASN A 276 -8.82 -7.31 16.56
C ASN A 276 -8.96 -7.71 15.08
N ALA A 277 -8.03 -7.29 14.23
CA ALA A 277 -8.10 -7.56 12.80
C ALA A 277 -7.06 -8.59 12.31
N TRP A 278 -5.88 -8.66 12.94
CA TRP A 278 -4.73 -9.38 12.40
C TRP A 278 -4.16 -10.49 13.30
N SER A 279 -4.84 -10.84 14.38
CA SER A 279 -4.36 -11.84 15.36
C SER A 279 -4.07 -13.21 14.76
N ASP A 280 -4.72 -13.58 13.67
CA ASP A 280 -4.55 -14.85 12.98
C ASP A 280 -3.34 -14.88 12.03
N PHE A 281 -2.73 -13.72 11.74
CA PHE A 281 -1.54 -13.61 10.91
C PHE A 281 -0.26 -13.75 11.73
N THR A 282 0.70 -14.50 11.21
CA THR A 282 2.02 -14.65 11.84
C THR A 282 2.79 -13.34 11.88
N TYR A 283 2.69 -12.58 10.79
CA TYR A 283 3.41 -11.33 10.60
C TYR A 283 2.48 -10.14 10.33
N THR A 284 2.96 -8.96 10.68
CA THR A 284 2.38 -7.68 10.29
C THR A 284 3.47 -6.84 9.62
N ASN A 285 3.28 -6.57 8.33
CA ASN A 285 4.07 -5.61 7.57
C ASN A 285 3.50 -4.20 7.81
N ARG A 286 4.34 -3.24 8.16
CA ARG A 286 3.96 -1.84 8.40
C ARG A 286 4.68 -0.90 7.45
N GLU A 287 4.95 -1.35 6.24
CA GLU A 287 5.58 -0.60 5.15
C GLU A 287 6.95 0.00 5.50
N GLN A 288 7.44 0.87 4.64
CA GLN A 288 8.78 1.46 4.63
C GLN A 288 8.92 2.69 5.53
N ASP A 289 10.16 3.20 5.65
CA ASP A 289 10.45 4.45 6.37
C ASP A 289 10.76 5.65 5.45
N LEU A 290 10.80 5.45 4.13
CA LEU A 290 11.05 6.47 3.10
C LEU A 290 12.33 7.31 3.34
N GLY A 291 13.29 6.80 4.14
CA GLY A 291 14.48 7.54 4.54
C GLY A 291 14.26 8.55 5.67
N GLU A 292 13.01 8.73 6.13
CA GLU A 292 12.65 9.67 7.19
C GLU A 292 13.13 9.20 8.55
N SER A 293 14.05 9.93 9.18
CA SER A 293 14.71 9.53 10.42
C SER A 293 13.73 9.31 11.58
N GLY A 294 12.71 10.15 11.70
CA GLY A 294 11.67 10.05 12.74
C GLY A 294 10.80 8.82 12.56
N LEU A 295 10.40 8.51 11.30
CA LEU A 295 9.61 7.33 10.96
C LEU A 295 10.44 6.06 11.18
N ARG A 296 11.71 6.06 10.75
CA ARG A 296 12.66 4.97 11.00
C ARG A 296 12.81 4.66 12.47
N GLN A 297 13.03 5.68 13.31
CA GLN A 297 13.14 5.52 14.76
C GLN A 297 11.84 4.96 15.36
N SER A 298 10.69 5.44 14.90
CA SER A 298 9.38 4.95 15.32
C SER A 298 9.22 3.46 15.01
N LYS A 299 9.49 3.05 13.76
CA LYS A 299 9.39 1.65 13.31
C LYS A 299 10.37 0.74 14.05
N LEU A 300 11.64 1.12 14.15
CA LEU A 300 12.66 0.36 14.90
C LEU A 300 12.32 0.21 16.38
N SER A 301 11.61 1.17 16.99
CA SER A 301 11.20 1.11 18.39
C SER A 301 10.18 0.00 18.71
N TYR A 302 9.63 -0.64 17.70
CA TYR A 302 8.78 -1.83 17.81
C TYR A 302 9.52 -3.14 17.55
N TYR A 303 10.84 -3.08 17.31
CA TYR A 303 11.73 -4.23 17.14
C TYR A 303 11.24 -5.20 16.04
N PRO A 304 11.35 -4.82 14.77
CA PRO A 304 10.94 -5.67 13.66
C PRO A 304 11.62 -7.04 13.73
N ASP A 305 10.91 -8.07 13.31
CA ASP A 305 11.46 -9.43 13.18
C ASP A 305 12.51 -9.46 12.06
N HIS A 306 12.15 -8.86 10.92
CA HIS A 306 13.05 -8.66 9.79
C HIS A 306 12.60 -7.47 8.93
N LEU A 307 13.41 -7.14 7.93
CA LEU A 307 13.03 -6.25 6.85
C LEU A 307 12.73 -7.09 5.60
N SER A 308 11.64 -6.81 4.91
CA SER A 308 11.45 -7.24 3.54
C SER A 308 12.25 -6.30 2.64
N ASN A 309 13.50 -6.70 2.34
CA ASN A 309 14.43 -5.87 1.58
C ASN A 309 13.96 -5.68 0.15
N LYS A 310 14.09 -4.46 -0.34
CA LYS A 310 13.80 -4.06 -1.71
C LYS A 310 15.04 -3.49 -2.37
N VAL A 311 15.10 -3.69 -3.68
CA VAL A 311 16.17 -3.17 -4.54
C VAL A 311 15.57 -2.52 -5.78
N THR A 312 16.35 -1.69 -6.44
CA THR A 312 16.08 -1.23 -7.80
C THR A 312 16.95 -2.05 -8.78
N LEU A 313 16.33 -2.58 -9.83
CA LEU A 313 17.01 -3.19 -10.95
C LEU A 313 17.17 -2.17 -12.07
N LYS A 314 18.41 -1.98 -12.56
CA LYS A 314 18.76 -1.03 -13.60
C LYS A 314 19.50 -1.75 -14.74
N THR A 315 19.27 -1.35 -15.99
CA THR A 315 20.10 -1.79 -17.11
C THR A 315 21.52 -1.24 -16.94
N ARG A 316 22.52 -2.05 -17.21
CA ARG A 316 23.91 -1.61 -17.18
C ARG A 316 24.15 -0.63 -18.33
N ASP A 317 24.85 0.46 -18.05
CA ASP A 317 25.31 1.37 -19.09
C ASP A 317 26.13 0.57 -20.14
N ARG A 318 25.77 0.72 -21.41
CA ARG A 318 26.47 0.04 -22.53
C ARG A 318 27.78 0.73 -22.84
#